data_0b4e34d2923658dafab8266eaea3b693
#
_entry.id   0b4e34d2923658dafab8266eaea3b693
#
_cell.length_a   1.000
_cell.length_b   1.000
_cell.length_c   1.000
_cell.angle_alpha   90.00
_cell.angle_beta   90.00
_cell.angle_gamma   90.00
#
_symmetry.space_group_name_H-M   'P 1'
#
loop_
_entity.id
_entity.type
_entity.pdbx_description
1 polymer ?
#
loop_
_entity_poly.entity_id
_entity_poly.type
_entity_poly.pdbx_seq_one_letter_code
_entity_poly.pdbx_strand_id
1 'polypeptide(L)'
;MSRGLGDVYKRQDLGAEKFLDIKCRKAGIWPDACVVVATVRALKFHGGVAKDDLNIPNVQALRQGLCNLQAHVENMAQKFQLPTVVALNRFVSDSDEELETVLSFCENELGVKAVLTEVWAKGGQGALALADAVLQAMETPNNGPHFLYDQIQSIEEKIRTIATKIYGAKDVSFTDQAKEQMRSLTENGFGKTPVCMAKTQMSLSDDAKKKGRPQDFVLTVRSMKVSAGAGFIVALTGQMMTMPGLPKKPAAENICINEQGQIDGIF
;
A
#
# COMPACT_ATOMS: atom_id res chain seq x y z
N MET A 1 14.52 10.64 6.15
CA MET A 1 13.32 11.49 6.02
C MET A 1 12.69 11.22 4.66
N SER A 2 11.52 10.57 4.62
CA SER A 2 10.77 10.41 3.37
C SER A 2 10.10 11.75 3.07
N ARG A 3 10.51 12.43 2.01
CA ARG A 3 9.89 13.68 1.62
C ARG A 3 8.54 13.39 0.98
N GLY A 4 7.61 14.34 1.07
CA GLY A 4 6.23 14.25 0.57
C GLY A 4 6.04 13.77 -0.87
N LEU A 5 7.08 13.79 -1.70
CA LEU A 5 7.13 13.09 -2.98
C LEU A 5 7.10 11.56 -2.83
N GLY A 6 7.54 11.01 -1.68
CA GLY A 6 7.47 9.58 -1.38
C GLY A 6 6.05 9.09 -1.13
N ASP A 7 5.23 9.92 -0.54
CA ASP A 7 3.89 9.51 -0.12
C ASP A 7 2.90 9.48 -1.29
N VAL A 8 3.05 10.38 -2.26
CA VAL A 8 2.22 10.39 -3.48
C VAL A 8 2.74 9.42 -4.56
N TYR A 9 4.04 9.05 -4.55
CA TYR A 9 4.64 8.34 -5.67
C TYR A 9 5.21 6.96 -5.36
N LYS A 10 5.52 6.64 -4.10
CA LYS A 10 6.32 5.44 -3.82
C LYS A 10 5.57 4.31 -3.11
N ARG A 11 4.45 4.57 -2.45
CA ARG A 11 3.78 3.57 -1.60
C ARG A 11 2.25 3.57 -1.66
N GLN A 12 1.65 4.34 -2.54
CA GLN A 12 0.21 4.24 -2.81
C GLN A 12 -0.11 2.86 -3.38
N ASP A 13 -1.28 2.35 -3.08
CA ASP A 13 -1.79 1.08 -3.60
C ASP A 13 -0.83 -0.12 -3.53
N LEU A 14 0.15 -0.09 -2.64
CA LEU A 14 0.95 -1.25 -2.26
C LEU A 14 0.35 -1.86 -1.01
N GLY A 15 -0.29 -3.00 -1.17
CA GLY A 15 -0.97 -3.68 -0.10
C GLY A 15 -0.03 -4.34 0.90
N ALA A 16 -0.55 -4.55 2.11
CA ALA A 16 0.14 -5.26 3.17
C ALA A 16 0.19 -6.78 2.96
N GLU A 17 -0.41 -7.31 1.88
CA GLU A 17 -0.46 -8.75 1.61
C GLU A 17 0.92 -9.41 1.59
N LYS A 18 1.95 -8.69 1.10
CA LYS A 18 3.34 -9.19 1.10
C LYS A 18 3.90 -9.35 2.50
N PHE A 19 3.56 -8.42 3.39
CA PHE A 19 3.96 -8.52 4.79
C PHE A 19 3.25 -9.69 5.46
N LEU A 20 1.95 -9.81 5.30
CA LEU A 20 1.13 -10.83 5.96
C LEU A 20 1.37 -12.23 5.39
N ASP A 21 1.22 -12.41 4.06
CA ASP A 21 1.33 -13.71 3.42
C ASP A 21 2.76 -14.23 3.24
N ILE A 22 3.77 -13.36 3.27
CA ILE A 22 5.17 -13.76 3.14
C ILE A 22 5.90 -13.64 4.47
N LYS A 23 6.04 -12.41 4.99
CA LYS A 23 6.84 -12.13 6.19
C LYS A 23 6.23 -12.78 7.43
N CYS A 24 4.97 -12.49 7.74
CA CYS A 24 4.31 -13.00 8.94
C CYS A 24 4.20 -14.51 8.91
N ARG A 25 3.80 -15.07 7.76
CA ARG A 25 3.72 -16.53 7.56
C ARG A 25 5.06 -17.22 7.84
N LYS A 26 6.17 -16.68 7.33
CA LYS A 26 7.50 -17.27 7.53
C LYS A 26 8.05 -17.10 8.92
N ALA A 27 7.77 -15.95 9.54
CA ALA A 27 8.28 -15.64 10.89
C ALA A 27 7.40 -16.22 12.01
N GLY A 28 6.21 -16.75 11.69
CA GLY A 28 5.26 -17.23 12.70
C GLY A 28 4.72 -16.11 13.58
N ILE A 29 4.61 -14.90 13.05
CA ILE A 29 4.07 -13.71 13.76
C ILE A 29 2.78 -13.25 13.11
N TRP A 30 1.93 -12.59 13.89
CA TRP A 30 0.71 -11.96 13.38
C TRP A 30 0.49 -10.63 14.08
N PRO A 31 0.10 -9.56 13.37
CA PRO A 31 -0.17 -8.26 14.00
C PRO A 31 -1.43 -8.29 14.85
N ASP A 32 -1.44 -7.54 15.94
CA ASP A 32 -2.63 -7.36 16.79
C ASP A 32 -3.55 -6.26 16.25
N ALA A 33 -3.01 -5.30 15.51
CA ALA A 33 -3.76 -4.23 14.85
C ALA A 33 -3.06 -3.76 13.57
N CYS A 34 -3.79 -3.07 12.71
CA CYS A 34 -3.31 -2.47 11.48
C CYS A 34 -3.61 -0.97 11.45
N VAL A 35 -2.65 -0.17 11.00
CA VAL A 35 -2.85 1.26 10.73
C VAL A 35 -2.80 1.49 9.23
N VAL A 36 -3.91 1.94 8.66
CA VAL A 36 -3.99 2.41 7.27
C VAL A 36 -3.70 3.91 7.24
N VAL A 37 -2.59 4.30 6.64
CA VAL A 37 -2.22 5.71 6.52
C VAL A 37 -2.86 6.31 5.28
N ALA A 38 -3.66 7.36 5.46
CA ALA A 38 -4.29 8.12 4.40
C ALA A 38 -3.78 9.57 4.37
N THR A 39 -3.84 10.19 3.19
CA THR A 39 -3.60 11.63 3.02
C THR A 39 -4.66 12.21 2.08
N VAL A 40 -5.12 13.42 2.35
CA VAL A 40 -6.06 14.15 1.47
C VAL A 40 -5.51 14.24 0.05
N ARG A 41 -4.21 14.50 -0.11
CA ARG A 41 -3.54 14.58 -1.42
C ARG A 41 -3.65 13.28 -2.22
N ALA A 42 -3.39 12.14 -1.58
CA ALA A 42 -3.49 10.84 -2.24
C ALA A 42 -4.94 10.55 -2.68
N LEU A 43 -5.90 10.86 -1.83
CA LEU A 43 -7.32 10.66 -2.14
C LEU A 43 -7.77 11.58 -3.27
N LYS A 44 -7.39 12.87 -3.26
CA LYS A 44 -7.66 13.79 -4.40
C LYS A 44 -7.04 13.29 -5.71
N PHE A 45 -5.82 12.76 -5.65
CA PHE A 45 -5.18 12.16 -6.83
C PHE A 45 -5.97 10.96 -7.37
N HIS A 46 -6.49 10.11 -6.48
CA HIS A 46 -7.38 9.01 -6.87
C HIS A 46 -8.74 9.47 -7.36
N GLY A 47 -9.17 10.66 -6.95
CA GLY A 47 -10.36 11.35 -7.48
C GLY A 47 -10.12 12.11 -8.78
N GLY A 48 -8.92 11.99 -9.39
CA GLY A 48 -8.64 12.52 -10.71
C GLY A 48 -7.91 13.88 -10.73
N VAL A 49 -7.58 14.48 -9.59
CA VAL A 49 -6.84 15.76 -9.53
C VAL A 49 -5.42 15.57 -10.09
N ALA A 50 -4.97 16.52 -10.91
CA ALA A 50 -3.60 16.56 -11.41
C ALA A 50 -2.61 16.77 -10.26
N LYS A 51 -1.38 16.31 -10.45
CA LYS A 51 -0.36 16.33 -9.37
C LYS A 51 -0.02 17.73 -8.89
N ASP A 52 0.01 18.67 -9.81
CA ASP A 52 0.38 20.07 -9.52
C ASP A 52 -0.73 20.81 -8.75
N ASP A 53 -1.98 20.32 -8.84
CA ASP A 53 -3.16 20.92 -8.22
C ASP A 53 -3.53 20.29 -6.86
N LEU A 54 -2.78 19.29 -6.38
CA LEU A 54 -3.11 18.56 -5.15
C LEU A 54 -3.10 19.43 -3.88
N ASN A 55 -2.49 20.60 -3.91
CA ASN A 55 -2.50 21.55 -2.81
C ASN A 55 -3.74 22.47 -2.79
N ILE A 56 -4.54 22.44 -3.86
CA ILE A 56 -5.78 23.22 -3.97
C ILE A 56 -6.92 22.41 -3.34
N PRO A 57 -7.70 22.96 -2.40
CA PRO A 57 -8.84 22.27 -1.81
C PRO A 57 -9.84 21.80 -2.88
N ASN A 58 -10.26 20.54 -2.82
CA ASN A 58 -11.23 19.94 -3.74
C ASN A 58 -11.97 18.77 -3.11
N VAL A 59 -13.00 19.09 -2.34
CA VAL A 59 -13.83 18.10 -1.62
C VAL A 59 -14.54 17.14 -2.56
N GLN A 60 -14.96 17.59 -3.75
CA GLN A 60 -15.64 16.74 -4.72
C GLN A 60 -14.70 15.63 -5.23
N ALA A 61 -13.50 15.98 -5.65
CA ALA A 61 -12.51 15.00 -6.07
C ALA A 61 -12.07 14.10 -4.91
N LEU A 62 -11.94 14.67 -3.69
CA LEU A 62 -11.67 13.89 -2.50
C LEU A 62 -12.72 12.79 -2.30
N ARG A 63 -14.01 13.12 -2.35
CA ARG A 63 -15.12 12.16 -2.24
C ARG A 63 -15.05 11.06 -3.29
N GLN A 64 -14.69 11.40 -4.54
CA GLN A 64 -14.49 10.41 -5.61
C GLN A 64 -13.33 9.45 -5.31
N GLY A 65 -12.28 9.93 -4.63
CA GLY A 65 -11.12 9.12 -4.29
C GLY A 65 -11.28 8.26 -3.03
N LEU A 66 -12.30 8.48 -2.20
CA LEU A 66 -12.53 7.71 -0.97
C LEU A 66 -12.70 6.20 -1.22
N CYS A 67 -13.16 5.81 -2.41
CA CYS A 67 -13.26 4.40 -2.79
C CYS A 67 -11.91 3.66 -2.77
N ASN A 68 -10.79 4.36 -2.94
CA ASN A 68 -9.47 3.79 -2.80
C ASN A 68 -9.14 3.48 -1.34
N LEU A 69 -9.40 4.43 -0.42
CA LEU A 69 -9.26 4.20 1.02
C LEU A 69 -10.15 3.05 1.50
N GLN A 70 -11.39 3.01 1.04
CA GLN A 70 -12.32 1.93 1.33
C GLN A 70 -11.74 0.57 0.95
N ALA A 71 -11.17 0.43 -0.25
CA ALA A 71 -10.56 -0.82 -0.69
C ALA A 71 -9.43 -1.28 0.24
N HIS A 72 -8.58 -0.37 0.70
CA HIS A 72 -7.48 -0.68 1.61
C HIS A 72 -7.98 -1.06 3.01
N VAL A 73 -8.97 -0.35 3.55
CA VAL A 73 -9.59 -0.67 4.84
C VAL A 73 -10.28 -2.03 4.78
N GLU A 74 -11.09 -2.30 3.75
CA GLU A 74 -11.75 -3.59 3.55
C GLU A 74 -10.75 -4.75 3.43
N ASN A 75 -9.62 -4.52 2.75
CA ASN A 75 -8.57 -5.54 2.67
C ASN A 75 -8.01 -5.91 4.04
N MET A 76 -7.74 -4.92 4.91
CA MET A 76 -7.21 -5.20 6.24
C MET A 76 -8.27 -5.75 7.17
N ALA A 77 -9.42 -5.09 7.27
CA ALA A 77 -10.47 -5.43 8.22
C ALA A 77 -11.23 -6.71 7.85
N GLN A 78 -11.51 -6.94 6.54
CA GLN A 78 -12.35 -8.05 6.11
C GLN A 78 -11.57 -9.24 5.56
N LYS A 79 -10.50 -9.00 4.77
CA LYS A 79 -9.74 -10.11 4.15
C LYS A 79 -8.70 -10.68 5.10
N PHE A 80 -8.00 -9.84 5.84
CA PHE A 80 -7.02 -10.27 6.84
C PHE A 80 -7.59 -10.29 8.27
N GLN A 81 -8.81 -9.82 8.49
CA GLN A 81 -9.50 -9.78 9.77
C GLN A 81 -8.70 -9.12 10.89
N LEU A 82 -7.98 -8.04 10.53
CA LEU A 82 -7.18 -7.27 11.47
C LEU A 82 -7.97 -6.09 12.03
N PRO A 83 -7.97 -5.86 13.34
CA PRO A 83 -8.43 -4.60 13.91
C PRO A 83 -7.72 -3.44 13.22
N THR A 84 -8.48 -2.53 12.61
CA THR A 84 -7.94 -1.53 11.68
C THR A 84 -8.28 -0.12 12.14
N VAL A 85 -7.28 0.74 12.18
CA VAL A 85 -7.39 2.18 12.45
C VAL A 85 -6.90 2.95 11.23
N VAL A 86 -7.54 4.07 10.89
CA VAL A 86 -7.08 4.97 9.84
C VAL A 86 -6.33 6.15 10.46
N ALA A 87 -5.09 6.35 10.04
CA ALA A 87 -4.31 7.53 10.38
C ALA A 87 -4.37 8.52 9.21
N LEU A 88 -5.13 9.61 9.37
CA LEU A 88 -5.16 10.70 8.41
C LEU A 88 -3.99 11.65 8.65
N ASN A 89 -2.98 11.59 7.80
CA ASN A 89 -1.78 12.41 7.93
C ASN A 89 -2.04 13.80 7.33
N ARG A 90 -2.12 14.83 8.18
CA ARG A 90 -2.42 16.21 7.81
C ARG A 90 -1.23 16.88 7.14
N PHE A 91 -1.50 17.59 6.05
CA PHE A 91 -0.60 18.54 5.41
C PHE A 91 -1.11 19.98 5.59
N VAL A 92 -0.20 20.95 5.50
CA VAL A 92 -0.53 22.37 5.69
C VAL A 92 -1.57 22.87 4.67
N SER A 93 -1.61 22.26 3.48
CA SER A 93 -2.55 22.61 2.40
C SER A 93 -3.94 21.99 2.55
N ASP A 94 -4.14 21.08 3.51
CA ASP A 94 -5.41 20.39 3.67
C ASP A 94 -6.42 21.30 4.37
N SER A 95 -7.62 21.45 3.82
CA SER A 95 -8.70 22.20 4.43
C SER A 95 -9.42 21.40 5.52
N ASP A 96 -9.98 22.08 6.51
CA ASP A 96 -10.72 21.42 7.58
C ASP A 96 -11.93 20.62 7.03
N GLU A 97 -12.60 21.11 5.96
CA GLU A 97 -13.69 20.41 5.30
C GLU A 97 -13.23 19.10 4.65
N GLU A 98 -12.05 19.10 4.02
CA GLU A 98 -11.47 17.88 3.45
C GLU A 98 -11.12 16.86 4.53
N LEU A 99 -10.52 17.31 5.64
CA LEU A 99 -10.17 16.44 6.76
C LEU A 99 -11.43 15.82 7.38
N GLU A 100 -12.44 16.62 7.69
CA GLU A 100 -13.71 16.16 8.25
C GLU A 100 -14.42 15.18 7.32
N THR A 101 -14.40 15.42 6.00
CA THR A 101 -14.97 14.51 5.00
C THR A 101 -14.36 13.12 5.11
N VAL A 102 -13.03 12.99 5.26
CA VAL A 102 -12.36 11.69 5.39
C VAL A 102 -12.67 11.03 6.73
N LEU A 103 -12.61 11.79 7.84
CA LEU A 103 -12.88 11.26 9.17
C LEU A 103 -14.32 10.73 9.28
N SER A 104 -15.31 11.54 8.88
CA SER A 104 -16.72 11.14 8.85
C SER A 104 -16.98 9.93 7.97
N PHE A 105 -16.34 9.83 6.80
CA PHE A 105 -16.45 8.66 5.93
C PHE A 105 -15.94 7.39 6.61
N CYS A 106 -14.80 7.45 7.27
CA CYS A 106 -14.24 6.29 7.97
C CYS A 106 -15.15 5.82 9.11
N GLU A 107 -15.67 6.74 9.90
CA GLU A 107 -16.51 6.40 11.06
C GLU A 107 -17.92 5.98 10.65
N ASN A 108 -18.58 6.71 9.75
CA ASN A 108 -20.00 6.50 9.44
C ASN A 108 -20.22 5.43 8.34
N GLU A 109 -19.33 5.32 7.36
CA GLU A 109 -19.51 4.41 6.23
C GLU A 109 -18.64 3.15 6.34
N LEU A 110 -17.41 3.29 6.85
CA LEU A 110 -16.52 2.12 6.98
C LEU A 110 -16.57 1.47 8.38
N GLY A 111 -17.10 2.17 9.38
CA GLY A 111 -17.19 1.67 10.75
C GLY A 111 -15.82 1.47 11.41
N VAL A 112 -14.80 2.22 10.98
CA VAL A 112 -13.44 2.14 11.52
C VAL A 112 -13.03 3.45 12.17
N LYS A 113 -12.29 3.38 13.26
CA LYS A 113 -11.74 4.56 13.90
C LYS A 113 -10.75 5.26 12.99
N ALA A 114 -10.94 6.56 12.79
CA ALA A 114 -10.00 7.41 12.08
C ALA A 114 -9.52 8.54 13.00
N VAL A 115 -8.23 8.85 12.93
CA VAL A 115 -7.61 9.90 13.72
C VAL A 115 -6.71 10.77 12.88
N LEU A 116 -6.73 12.07 13.15
CA LEU A 116 -5.83 13.03 12.54
C LEU A 116 -4.44 12.90 13.16
N THR A 117 -3.40 12.86 12.32
CA THR A 117 -2.01 12.83 12.78
C THR A 117 -1.23 14.04 12.27
N GLU A 118 -0.42 14.62 13.14
CA GLU A 118 0.39 15.80 12.86
C GLU A 118 1.86 15.57 13.26
N VAL A 119 2.34 14.34 13.07
CA VAL A 119 3.68 13.91 13.50
C VAL A 119 4.78 14.79 12.86
N TRP A 120 4.59 15.20 11.61
CA TRP A 120 5.53 16.06 10.92
C TRP A 120 5.71 17.41 11.62
N ALA A 121 4.63 18.02 12.08
CA ALA A 121 4.66 19.34 12.72
C ALA A 121 4.95 19.30 14.23
N LYS A 122 4.47 18.25 14.92
CA LYS A 122 4.44 18.17 16.39
C LYS A 122 5.28 17.01 16.96
N GLY A 123 6.00 16.27 16.11
CA GLY A 123 6.73 15.08 16.56
C GLY A 123 5.80 14.06 17.22
N GLY A 124 6.28 13.38 18.26
CA GLY A 124 5.52 12.35 18.99
C GLY A 124 4.18 12.85 19.56
N GLN A 125 4.08 14.12 19.95
CA GLN A 125 2.83 14.70 20.44
C GLN A 125 1.71 14.67 19.39
N GLY A 126 2.07 14.78 18.12
CA GLY A 126 1.12 14.70 17.00
C GLY A 126 0.61 13.28 16.72
N ALA A 127 1.07 12.26 17.45
CA ALA A 127 0.66 10.86 17.30
C ALA A 127 -0.10 10.30 18.52
N LEU A 128 -0.31 11.05 19.59
CA LEU A 128 -0.92 10.52 20.82
C LEU A 128 -2.31 9.95 20.56
N ALA A 129 -3.17 10.67 19.85
CA ALA A 129 -4.50 10.18 19.50
C ALA A 129 -4.45 8.89 18.66
N LEU A 130 -3.44 8.74 17.80
CA LEU A 130 -3.24 7.49 17.04
C LEU A 130 -2.79 6.36 17.98
N ALA A 131 -1.90 6.63 18.93
CA ALA A 131 -1.46 5.63 19.87
C ALA A 131 -2.63 5.11 20.71
N ASP A 132 -3.48 5.99 21.22
CA ASP A 132 -4.68 5.61 21.98
C ASP A 132 -5.65 4.78 21.13
N ALA A 133 -5.89 5.19 19.88
CA ALA A 133 -6.76 4.45 18.98
C ALA A 133 -6.22 3.05 18.64
N VAL A 134 -4.91 2.91 18.48
CA VAL A 134 -4.26 1.60 18.25
C VAL A 134 -4.38 0.71 19.49
N LEU A 135 -4.13 1.23 20.68
CA LEU A 135 -4.29 0.48 21.91
C LEU A 135 -5.72 -0.02 22.08
N GLN A 136 -6.73 0.83 21.82
CA GLN A 136 -8.14 0.42 21.82
C GLN A 136 -8.44 -0.66 20.78
N ALA A 137 -7.89 -0.53 19.56
CA ALA A 137 -8.07 -1.54 18.53
C ALA A 137 -7.48 -2.91 18.92
N MET A 138 -6.35 -2.93 19.64
CA MET A 138 -5.71 -4.14 20.15
C MET A 138 -6.54 -4.86 21.23
N GLU A 139 -7.50 -4.20 21.87
CA GLU A 139 -8.44 -4.84 22.81
C GLU A 139 -9.47 -5.74 22.08
N THR A 140 -9.64 -5.55 20.77
CA THR A 140 -10.52 -6.39 19.96
C THR A 140 -9.87 -7.78 19.78
N PRO A 141 -10.59 -8.88 20.11
CA PRO A 141 -10.05 -10.22 19.95
C PRO A 141 -9.56 -10.48 18.52
N ASN A 142 -8.31 -10.89 18.38
CA ASN A 142 -7.72 -11.28 17.11
C ASN A 142 -7.76 -12.82 16.99
N ASN A 143 -8.44 -13.33 15.96
CA ASN A 143 -8.63 -14.78 15.75
C ASN A 143 -7.38 -15.49 15.17
N GLY A 144 -6.24 -14.80 15.12
CA GLY A 144 -4.98 -15.32 14.62
C GLY A 144 -4.79 -15.15 13.10
N PRO A 145 -3.84 -15.87 12.49
CA PRO A 145 -3.46 -15.65 11.11
C PRO A 145 -4.56 -15.98 10.09
N HIS A 146 -4.95 -15.00 9.29
CA HIS A 146 -5.83 -15.16 8.13
C HIS A 146 -5.06 -14.92 6.84
N PHE A 147 -4.45 -15.99 6.31
CA PHE A 147 -3.73 -15.92 5.04
C PHE A 147 -4.68 -15.99 3.86
N LEU A 148 -4.37 -15.28 2.79
CA LEU A 148 -5.21 -15.21 1.58
C LEU A 148 -5.32 -16.56 0.86
N TYR A 149 -4.25 -17.35 0.93
CA TYR A 149 -4.13 -18.63 0.22
C TYR A 149 -3.35 -19.66 1.03
N ASP A 150 -3.55 -20.93 0.72
CA ASP A 150 -2.72 -22.01 1.23
C ASP A 150 -1.44 -22.16 0.38
N GLN A 151 -0.33 -22.52 1.02
CA GLN A 151 0.95 -22.75 0.33
C GLN A 151 0.93 -23.94 -0.64
N ILE A 152 0.03 -24.91 -0.43
CA ILE A 152 -0.11 -26.08 -1.32
C ILE A 152 -0.74 -25.71 -2.67
N GLN A 153 -1.45 -24.59 -2.78
CA GLN A 153 -2.00 -24.10 -4.03
C GLN A 153 -0.90 -23.86 -5.05
N SER A 154 -1.22 -23.99 -6.34
CA SER A 154 -0.32 -23.65 -7.43
C SER A 154 0.08 -22.18 -7.44
N ILE A 155 1.18 -21.85 -8.09
CA ILE A 155 1.63 -20.47 -8.28
C ILE A 155 0.52 -19.62 -8.94
N GLU A 156 -0.16 -20.19 -9.94
CA GLU A 156 -1.27 -19.53 -10.64
C GLU A 156 -2.43 -19.20 -9.71
N GLU A 157 -2.90 -20.19 -8.91
CA GLU A 157 -3.99 -19.99 -7.97
C GLU A 157 -3.68 -18.93 -6.92
N LYS A 158 -2.45 -18.89 -6.40
CA LYS A 158 -1.99 -17.86 -5.46
C LYS A 158 -2.07 -16.47 -6.09
N ILE A 159 -1.57 -16.32 -7.33
CA ILE A 159 -1.60 -15.06 -8.08
C ILE A 159 -3.05 -14.62 -8.32
N ARG A 160 -3.92 -15.52 -8.78
CA ARG A 160 -5.34 -15.24 -8.99
C ARG A 160 -6.02 -14.81 -7.71
N THR A 161 -5.75 -15.49 -6.60
CA THR A 161 -6.31 -15.16 -5.29
C THR A 161 -5.92 -13.76 -4.85
N ILE A 162 -4.64 -13.38 -4.96
CA ILE A 162 -4.19 -12.02 -4.61
C ILE A 162 -4.84 -10.99 -5.51
N ALA A 163 -4.80 -11.21 -6.84
CA ALA A 163 -5.32 -10.26 -7.82
C ALA A 163 -6.82 -10.01 -7.65
N THR A 164 -7.60 -11.05 -7.41
CA THR A 164 -9.06 -10.93 -7.29
C THR A 164 -9.48 -10.43 -5.91
N LYS A 165 -8.92 -10.97 -4.83
CA LYS A 165 -9.35 -10.63 -3.46
C LYS A 165 -8.81 -9.28 -2.97
N ILE A 166 -7.58 -8.92 -3.34
CA ILE A 166 -6.90 -7.71 -2.83
C ILE A 166 -7.00 -6.56 -3.83
N TYR A 167 -6.71 -6.81 -5.11
CA TYR A 167 -6.68 -5.74 -6.10
C TYR A 167 -8.03 -5.52 -6.79
N GLY A 168 -8.97 -6.45 -6.68
CA GLY A 168 -10.29 -6.34 -7.31
C GLY A 168 -10.28 -6.65 -8.81
N ALA A 169 -9.24 -7.35 -9.30
CA ALA A 169 -9.20 -7.81 -10.69
C ALA A 169 -10.33 -8.82 -10.97
N LYS A 170 -10.91 -8.74 -12.17
CA LYS A 170 -11.87 -9.75 -12.63
C LYS A 170 -11.18 -11.06 -12.93
N ASP A 171 -9.98 -11.01 -13.51
CA ASP A 171 -9.19 -12.19 -13.87
C ASP A 171 -7.70 -11.84 -14.00
N VAL A 172 -6.88 -12.85 -14.24
CA VAL A 172 -5.45 -12.74 -14.48
C VAL A 172 -5.08 -13.40 -15.80
N SER A 173 -4.32 -12.70 -16.63
CA SER A 173 -3.69 -13.24 -17.82
C SER A 173 -2.19 -13.42 -17.60
N PHE A 174 -1.61 -14.38 -18.31
CA PHE A 174 -0.18 -14.68 -18.26
C PHE A 174 0.40 -14.67 -19.68
N THR A 175 1.49 -13.95 -19.88
CA THR A 175 2.24 -14.04 -21.13
C THR A 175 2.85 -15.44 -21.29
N ASP A 176 3.24 -15.82 -22.49
CA ASP A 176 3.87 -17.13 -22.72
C ASP A 176 5.18 -17.27 -21.95
N GLN A 177 5.94 -16.18 -21.81
CA GLN A 177 7.11 -16.13 -20.95
C GLN A 177 6.76 -16.42 -19.49
N ALA A 178 5.70 -15.80 -18.96
CA ALA A 178 5.28 -16.04 -17.58
C ALA A 178 4.81 -17.47 -17.34
N LYS A 179 4.11 -18.08 -18.32
CA LYS A 179 3.68 -19.49 -18.24
C LYS A 179 4.88 -20.45 -18.22
N GLU A 180 5.87 -20.21 -19.11
CA GLU A 180 7.08 -21.01 -19.15
C GLU A 180 7.88 -20.92 -17.84
N GLN A 181 8.06 -19.69 -17.33
CA GLN A 181 8.73 -19.48 -16.04
C GLN A 181 7.97 -20.12 -14.87
N MET A 182 6.64 -20.05 -14.86
CA MET A 182 5.81 -20.69 -13.84
C MET A 182 5.99 -22.22 -13.85
N ARG A 183 6.01 -22.84 -15.03
CA ARG A 183 6.28 -24.27 -15.20
C ARG A 183 7.66 -24.62 -14.65
N SER A 184 8.70 -23.93 -15.12
CA SER A 184 10.07 -24.14 -14.66
C SER A 184 10.24 -23.98 -13.14
N LEU A 185 9.63 -22.95 -12.56
CA LEU A 185 9.65 -22.73 -11.09
C LEU A 185 8.98 -23.90 -10.35
N THR A 186 7.88 -24.42 -10.87
CA THR A 186 7.17 -25.56 -10.27
C THR A 186 8.00 -26.83 -10.33
N GLU A 187 8.60 -27.15 -11.50
CA GLU A 187 9.46 -28.31 -11.72
C GLU A 187 10.72 -28.28 -10.85
N ASN A 188 11.26 -27.07 -10.57
CA ASN A 188 12.40 -26.86 -9.69
C ASN A 188 12.02 -26.79 -8.18
N GLY A 189 10.81 -27.18 -7.80
CA GLY A 189 10.38 -27.32 -6.40
C GLY A 189 9.90 -26.02 -5.74
N PHE A 190 9.75 -24.91 -6.47
CA PHE A 190 9.27 -23.64 -5.92
C PHE A 190 7.74 -23.49 -5.93
N GLY A 191 6.98 -24.51 -6.34
CA GLY A 191 5.51 -24.46 -6.43
C GLY A 191 4.80 -24.07 -5.11
N LYS A 192 5.37 -24.45 -3.97
CA LYS A 192 4.83 -24.12 -2.64
C LYS A 192 5.30 -22.77 -2.09
N THR A 193 6.14 -22.06 -2.81
CA THR A 193 6.71 -20.77 -2.39
C THR A 193 5.65 -19.68 -2.42
N PRO A 194 5.58 -18.76 -1.46
CA PRO A 194 4.67 -17.62 -1.50
C PRO A 194 4.98 -16.67 -2.65
N VAL A 195 3.98 -15.90 -3.06
CA VAL A 195 4.08 -14.98 -4.21
C VAL A 195 4.08 -13.54 -3.76
N CYS A 196 5.02 -12.77 -4.27
CA CYS A 196 5.11 -11.33 -4.17
C CYS A 196 4.66 -10.70 -5.49
N MET A 197 3.50 -10.05 -5.50
CA MET A 197 3.01 -9.32 -6.67
C MET A 197 3.73 -7.98 -6.80
N ALA A 198 4.46 -7.79 -7.90
CA ALA A 198 5.13 -6.54 -8.22
C ALA A 198 4.32 -5.81 -9.29
N LYS A 199 3.56 -4.79 -8.88
CA LYS A 199 2.69 -3.96 -9.72
C LYS A 199 2.99 -2.46 -9.55
N THR A 200 2.36 -1.62 -10.37
CA THR A 200 2.47 -0.16 -10.20
C THR A 200 1.95 0.27 -8.82
N GLN A 201 2.62 1.25 -8.22
CA GLN A 201 2.19 1.87 -6.97
C GLN A 201 1.11 2.94 -7.19
N MET A 202 0.72 3.23 -8.42
CA MET A 202 -0.18 4.33 -8.78
C MET A 202 -1.63 3.90 -8.97
N SER A 203 -1.91 2.60 -8.82
CA SER A 203 -3.24 2.02 -9.00
C SER A 203 -3.31 0.66 -8.32
N LEU A 204 -4.51 0.22 -7.95
CA LEU A 204 -4.78 -1.18 -7.57
C LEU A 204 -4.65 -2.14 -8.78
N SER A 205 -4.77 -1.64 -10.02
CA SER A 205 -4.54 -2.42 -11.24
C SER A 205 -3.06 -2.41 -11.66
N ASP A 206 -2.74 -3.03 -12.79
CA ASP A 206 -1.44 -2.95 -13.48
C ASP A 206 -1.32 -1.74 -14.43
N ASP A 207 -2.38 -0.93 -14.55
CA ASP A 207 -2.42 0.32 -15.31
C ASP A 207 -2.41 1.53 -14.37
N ALA A 208 -1.32 2.30 -14.37
CA ALA A 208 -1.16 3.50 -13.55
C ALA A 208 -2.19 4.62 -13.81
N LYS A 209 -2.93 4.54 -14.92
CA LYS A 209 -3.98 5.51 -15.28
C LYS A 209 -5.32 5.22 -14.61
N LYS A 210 -5.56 3.98 -14.21
CA LYS A 210 -6.81 3.58 -13.53
C LYS A 210 -6.76 3.98 -12.07
N LYS A 211 -7.44 5.08 -11.73
CA LYS A 211 -7.47 5.66 -10.38
C LYS A 211 -8.60 5.08 -9.52
N GLY A 212 -8.59 5.43 -8.23
CA GLY A 212 -9.63 5.04 -7.30
C GLY A 212 -9.65 3.53 -7.02
N ARG A 213 -10.78 2.92 -7.23
CA ARG A 213 -11.01 1.48 -7.08
C ARG A 213 -11.41 0.88 -8.44
N PRO A 214 -10.44 0.57 -9.31
CA PRO A 214 -10.74 0.01 -10.63
C PRO A 214 -11.45 -1.33 -10.51
N GLN A 215 -12.38 -1.57 -11.43
CA GLN A 215 -13.17 -2.80 -11.54
C GLN A 215 -13.05 -3.39 -12.95
N ASP A 216 -13.47 -4.63 -13.13
CA ASP A 216 -13.56 -5.31 -14.43
C ASP A 216 -12.28 -5.33 -15.27
N PHE A 217 -11.12 -5.23 -14.62
CA PHE A 217 -9.83 -5.32 -15.30
C PHE A 217 -9.23 -6.72 -15.19
N VAL A 218 -8.46 -7.08 -16.20
CA VAL A 218 -7.63 -8.29 -16.20
C VAL A 218 -6.20 -7.88 -15.91
N LEU A 219 -5.63 -8.44 -14.83
CA LEU A 219 -4.25 -8.17 -14.45
C LEU A 219 -3.30 -9.05 -15.27
N THR A 220 -2.29 -8.47 -15.90
CA THR A 220 -1.37 -9.22 -16.76
C THR A 220 -0.03 -9.48 -16.08
N VAL A 221 0.28 -10.74 -15.83
CA VAL A 221 1.60 -11.18 -15.36
C VAL A 221 2.53 -11.36 -16.57
N ARG A 222 3.60 -10.58 -16.62
CA ARG A 222 4.53 -10.58 -17.77
C ARG A 222 5.70 -11.54 -17.60
N SER A 223 6.21 -11.63 -16.38
CA SER A 223 7.34 -12.52 -16.08
C SER A 223 7.35 -12.87 -14.58
N MET A 224 8.07 -13.91 -14.24
CA MET A 224 8.27 -14.37 -12.87
C MET A 224 9.73 -14.64 -12.61
N LYS A 225 10.16 -14.45 -11.37
CA LYS A 225 11.49 -14.85 -10.90
C LYS A 225 11.43 -15.28 -9.44
N VAL A 226 12.28 -16.22 -9.06
CA VAL A 226 12.43 -16.61 -7.66
C VAL A 226 13.48 -15.75 -6.97
N SER A 227 13.16 -15.28 -5.75
CA SER A 227 14.12 -14.76 -4.78
C SER A 227 14.45 -15.89 -3.81
N ALA A 228 15.32 -16.81 -4.22
CA ALA A 228 15.55 -18.08 -3.53
C ALA A 228 16.01 -17.88 -2.08
N GLY A 229 16.95 -16.96 -1.82
CA GLY A 229 17.42 -16.66 -0.48
C GLY A 229 16.34 -16.10 0.45
N ALA A 230 15.43 -15.28 -0.07
CA ALA A 230 14.29 -14.76 0.67
C ALA A 230 13.08 -15.72 0.64
N GLY A 231 13.07 -16.70 -0.27
CA GLY A 231 12.08 -17.77 -0.38
C GLY A 231 10.70 -17.27 -0.77
N PHE A 232 10.59 -16.46 -1.82
CA PHE A 232 9.34 -16.09 -2.47
C PHE A 232 9.53 -15.91 -3.97
N ILE A 233 8.44 -16.03 -4.72
CA ILE A 233 8.39 -15.77 -6.16
C ILE A 233 7.93 -14.33 -6.37
N VAL A 234 8.61 -13.59 -7.25
CA VAL A 234 8.18 -12.27 -7.69
C VAL A 234 7.43 -12.42 -9.01
N ALA A 235 6.16 -12.05 -9.04
CA ALA A 235 5.34 -11.95 -10.24
C ALA A 235 5.29 -10.49 -10.70
N LEU A 236 5.87 -10.20 -11.85
CA LEU A 236 5.94 -8.85 -12.44
C LEU A 236 4.72 -8.61 -13.31
N THR A 237 3.97 -7.54 -13.01
CA THR A 237 2.76 -7.17 -13.77
C THR A 237 2.95 -5.82 -14.47
N GLY A 238 2.31 -5.65 -15.62
CA GLY A 238 2.33 -4.38 -16.34
C GLY A 238 3.74 -3.83 -16.64
N GLN A 239 3.85 -2.52 -16.84
CA GLN A 239 5.13 -1.82 -16.93
C GLN A 239 5.57 -1.38 -15.53
N MET A 240 6.56 -2.05 -14.99
CA MET A 240 7.14 -1.73 -13.69
C MET A 240 8.41 -0.90 -13.85
N MET A 241 8.50 0.22 -13.14
CA MET A 241 9.79 0.80 -12.82
C MET A 241 10.39 0.00 -11.65
N THR A 242 11.48 -0.70 -11.91
CA THR A 242 12.34 -1.18 -10.81
C THR A 242 12.83 0.03 -10.03
N MET A 243 12.85 -0.07 -8.70
CA MET A 243 13.42 1.02 -7.90
C MET A 243 14.80 1.38 -8.46
N PRO A 244 15.07 2.65 -8.80
CA PRO A 244 16.40 3.06 -9.20
C PRO A 244 17.35 2.69 -8.07
N GLY A 245 18.50 2.10 -8.42
CA GLY A 245 19.58 1.86 -7.47
C GLY A 245 19.98 3.16 -6.78
N LEU A 246 20.54 3.07 -5.59
CA LEU A 246 21.12 4.24 -4.95
C LEU A 246 22.20 4.82 -5.88
N PRO A 247 22.30 6.15 -6.04
CA PRO A 247 23.36 6.76 -6.82
C PRO A 247 24.72 6.37 -6.25
N LYS A 248 25.74 6.23 -7.11
CA LYS A 248 27.11 5.91 -6.69
C LYS A 248 27.66 6.92 -5.66
N LYS A 249 27.21 8.18 -5.78
CA LYS A 249 27.48 9.25 -4.82
C LYS A 249 26.18 9.58 -4.09
N PRO A 250 26.02 9.21 -2.82
CA PRO A 250 24.82 9.51 -2.06
C PRO A 250 24.65 11.02 -1.84
N ALA A 251 23.41 11.50 -1.85
CA ALA A 251 23.11 12.91 -1.53
C ALA A 251 23.61 13.30 -0.14
N ALA A 252 23.72 12.35 0.78
CA ALA A 252 24.24 12.55 2.13
C ALA A 252 25.67 13.12 2.17
N GLU A 253 26.49 12.89 1.14
CA GLU A 253 27.84 13.46 1.06
C GLU A 253 27.85 14.99 0.85
N ASN A 254 26.76 15.54 0.32
CA ASN A 254 26.62 16.97 0.08
C ASN A 254 25.78 17.68 1.15
N ILE A 255 25.14 16.93 2.04
CA ILE A 255 24.29 17.51 3.10
C ILE A 255 25.22 18.03 4.22
N CYS A 256 25.16 19.32 4.49
CA CYS A 256 25.89 19.97 5.57
C CYS A 256 24.99 20.97 6.32
N ILE A 257 25.46 21.40 7.48
CA ILE A 257 24.89 22.52 8.22
C ILE A 257 25.81 23.72 7.96
N ASN A 258 25.27 24.79 7.38
CA ASN A 258 26.04 26.01 7.11
C ASN A 258 26.30 26.81 8.40
N GLU A 259 27.09 27.88 8.30
CA GLU A 259 27.45 28.74 9.43
C GLU A 259 26.25 29.40 10.12
N GLN A 260 25.10 29.52 9.41
CA GLN A 260 23.83 30.04 9.92
C GLN A 260 22.96 28.97 10.57
N GLY A 261 23.43 27.71 10.69
CA GLY A 261 22.68 26.59 11.26
C GLY A 261 21.60 26.01 10.34
N GLN A 262 21.62 26.38 9.05
CA GLN A 262 20.67 25.86 8.05
C GLN A 262 21.21 24.60 7.38
N ILE A 263 20.33 23.69 7.03
CA ILE A 263 20.70 22.46 6.29
C ILE A 263 20.81 22.81 4.80
N ASP A 264 21.98 22.59 4.22
CA ASP A 264 22.29 22.79 2.81
C ASP A 264 22.60 21.46 2.11
N GLY A 265 22.58 21.45 0.76
CA GLY A 265 22.90 20.26 -0.05
C GLY A 265 21.83 19.17 -0.07
N ILE A 266 20.61 19.50 0.33
CA ILE A 266 19.49 18.53 0.28
C ILE A 266 18.93 18.38 -1.15
N PHE A 267 19.17 19.34 -2.07
CA PHE A 267 18.73 19.37 -3.46
C PHE A 267 19.89 19.48 -4.44
#